data_e75bb25494fabc3d931cea5b461ba39f
#
_entry.id   e75bb25494fabc3d931cea5b461ba39f
#
_cell.length_a   1.000
_cell.length_b   1.000
_cell.length_c   1.000
_cell.angle_alpha   90.00
_cell.angle_beta   90.00
_cell.angle_gamma   90.00
#
_symmetry.space_group_name_H-M   'P 1'
#
loop_
_entity.id
_entity.type
_entity.pdbx_description
1 polymer ?
#
loop_
_entity_poly.entity_id
_entity_poly.type
_entity_poly.pdbx_seq_one_letter_code
_entity_poly.pdbx_strand_id
1 'polypeptide(L)'
;MVKDFLPISREDMKKRGWQQCDFVYICGDAYVDHSSFGMAIITRLLESRGYKVGIIAQPDWKKKESITILGEPRLGFLVSAGNMDSMVNHYTVNKKHRKNDAYSPGGKMGMRPDYATIVYCNLIRQTYKKTPIIIGGIEASLRRMSHYDYWSDKMKHSILIDSGADIISYGMGEHSIVEIAEALEAGIDVKDITYIRGTVYKAKSLDHIYDDYIELPSYDEIAADKKKYAESFYTQYINTDAFSARILVEKVKEKMYVVQNPPAMPLTQMEMDDVYSLPYMRDYHPVYKKMGGIPALSEIKFSLTTVSYTHLRAHETKANL
;
A
#
# COMPACT_ATOMS: atom_id res chain seq x y z
N MET A 1 5.42 -2.69 -24.80
CA MET A 1 4.21 -2.25 -24.05
C MET A 1 3.50 -1.15 -24.84
N VAL A 2 2.17 -1.20 -24.92
CA VAL A 2 1.37 -0.12 -25.52
C VAL A 2 1.36 1.06 -24.54
N LYS A 3 1.72 2.25 -25.03
CA LYS A 3 1.68 3.48 -24.21
C LYS A 3 0.22 3.95 -24.11
N ASP A 4 -0.52 3.42 -23.15
CA ASP A 4 -1.92 3.73 -22.89
C ASP A 4 -2.23 3.54 -21.39
N PHE A 5 -3.29 4.17 -20.89
CA PHE A 5 -3.74 3.97 -19.51
C PHE A 5 -4.13 2.52 -19.24
N LEU A 6 -3.87 2.05 -18.02
CA LEU A 6 -4.35 0.73 -17.59
C LEU A 6 -5.88 0.71 -17.50
N PRO A 7 -6.51 -0.45 -17.70
CA PRO A 7 -7.97 -0.59 -17.69
C PRO A 7 -8.60 -0.14 -16.38
N ILE A 8 -9.66 0.67 -16.48
CA ILE A 8 -10.53 1.07 -15.38
C ILE A 8 -11.97 0.56 -15.57
N SER A 9 -12.23 -0.11 -16.69
CA SER A 9 -13.54 -0.66 -17.04
C SER A 9 -13.40 -2.00 -17.77
N ARG A 10 -14.50 -2.77 -17.81
CA ARG A 10 -14.55 -4.01 -18.63
C ARG A 10 -14.40 -3.75 -20.14
N GLU A 11 -14.79 -2.56 -20.59
CA GLU A 11 -14.60 -2.15 -21.98
C GLU A 11 -13.12 -1.98 -22.30
N ASP A 12 -12.35 -1.38 -21.40
CA ASP A 12 -10.91 -1.23 -21.57
C ASP A 12 -10.20 -2.59 -21.53
N MET A 13 -10.64 -3.50 -20.66
CA MET A 13 -10.16 -4.89 -20.66
C MET A 13 -10.42 -5.58 -22.01
N LYS A 14 -11.65 -5.43 -22.57
CA LYS A 14 -12.01 -6.01 -23.89
C LYS A 14 -11.14 -5.46 -25.02
N LYS A 15 -10.85 -4.13 -25.02
CA LYS A 15 -9.94 -3.53 -26.02
C LYS A 15 -8.54 -4.14 -25.99
N ARG A 16 -8.08 -4.61 -24.82
CA ARG A 16 -6.81 -5.33 -24.63
C ARG A 16 -6.93 -6.85 -24.83
N GLY A 17 -8.11 -7.36 -25.16
CA GLY A 17 -8.38 -8.80 -25.30
C GLY A 17 -8.39 -9.56 -23.98
N TRP A 18 -8.59 -8.87 -22.83
CA TRP A 18 -8.58 -9.49 -21.52
C TRP A 18 -10.00 -9.86 -21.05
N GLN A 19 -10.14 -11.08 -20.59
CA GLN A 19 -11.37 -11.54 -19.92
C GLN A 19 -11.31 -11.34 -18.41
N GLN A 20 -10.10 -11.40 -17.82
CA GLN A 20 -9.84 -11.30 -16.41
C GLN A 20 -8.51 -10.58 -16.18
N CYS A 21 -8.42 -9.78 -15.11
CA CYS A 21 -7.16 -9.24 -14.63
C CYS A 21 -6.44 -10.28 -13.76
N ASP A 22 -5.10 -10.24 -13.72
CA ASP A 22 -4.32 -10.97 -12.75
C ASP A 22 -4.37 -10.25 -11.40
N PHE A 23 -4.23 -8.93 -11.42
CA PHE A 23 -4.40 -8.07 -10.26
C PHE A 23 -5.41 -6.95 -10.51
N VAL A 24 -6.14 -6.57 -9.47
CA VAL A 24 -6.95 -5.36 -9.45
C VAL A 24 -6.44 -4.45 -8.33
N TYR A 25 -5.98 -3.25 -8.69
CA TYR A 25 -5.50 -2.26 -7.72
C TYR A 25 -6.65 -1.33 -7.32
N ILE A 26 -6.95 -1.27 -6.02
CA ILE A 26 -7.93 -0.35 -5.44
C ILE A 26 -7.19 0.77 -4.72
N CYS A 27 -7.46 2.02 -5.10
CA CYS A 27 -6.77 3.20 -4.61
C CYS A 27 -7.74 4.26 -4.07
N GLY A 28 -7.36 4.91 -2.98
CA GLY A 28 -8.07 6.07 -2.45
C GLY A 28 -7.85 7.35 -3.24
N ASP A 29 -6.79 7.44 -4.05
CA ASP A 29 -6.55 8.54 -4.98
C ASP A 29 -7.23 8.30 -6.33
N ALA A 30 -7.54 9.38 -7.06
CA ALA A 30 -7.87 9.30 -8.47
C ALA A 30 -6.70 8.73 -9.28
N TYR A 31 -7.00 8.13 -10.44
CA TYR A 31 -5.96 7.51 -11.27
C TYR A 31 -5.11 8.57 -11.97
N VAL A 32 -3.89 8.73 -11.48
CA VAL A 32 -2.80 9.49 -12.09
C VAL A 32 -1.69 8.50 -12.43
N ASP A 33 -1.34 8.42 -13.71
CA ASP A 33 -0.29 7.52 -14.21
C ASP A 33 1.03 8.27 -14.30
N HIS A 34 1.68 8.44 -13.15
CA HIS A 34 2.93 9.17 -13.03
C HIS A 34 3.85 8.50 -12.02
N SER A 35 5.15 8.54 -12.25
CA SER A 35 6.17 7.92 -11.38
C SER A 35 6.27 8.50 -9.95
N SER A 36 5.55 9.58 -9.65
CA SER A 36 5.39 10.12 -8.29
C SER A 36 4.19 9.53 -7.54
N PHE A 37 3.46 8.59 -8.14
CA PHE A 37 2.32 7.92 -7.53
C PHE A 37 2.62 6.43 -7.33
N GLY A 38 2.61 5.97 -6.09
CA GLY A 38 2.91 4.58 -5.77
C GLY A 38 2.01 3.57 -6.50
N MET A 39 0.73 3.91 -6.69
CA MET A 39 -0.17 3.08 -7.49
C MET A 39 0.36 2.90 -8.93
N ALA A 40 0.79 3.98 -9.59
CA ALA A 40 1.30 3.91 -10.95
C ALA A 40 2.60 3.11 -11.03
N ILE A 41 3.53 3.30 -10.07
CA ILE A 41 4.77 2.53 -10.00
C ILE A 41 4.46 1.03 -9.93
N ILE A 42 3.69 0.61 -8.93
CA ILE A 42 3.39 -0.80 -8.69
C ILE A 42 2.63 -1.43 -9.86
N THR A 43 1.63 -0.75 -10.40
CA THR A 43 0.83 -1.29 -11.49
C THR A 43 1.59 -1.37 -12.81
N ARG A 44 2.43 -0.37 -13.13
CA ARG A 44 3.29 -0.38 -14.31
C ARG A 44 4.42 -1.40 -14.18
N LEU A 45 4.98 -1.57 -13.01
CA LEU A 45 5.98 -2.60 -12.74
C LEU A 45 5.41 -4.00 -12.97
N LEU A 46 4.23 -4.29 -12.44
CA LEU A 46 3.57 -5.58 -12.69
C LEU A 46 3.19 -5.76 -14.17
N GLU A 47 2.68 -4.71 -14.84
CA GLU A 47 2.43 -4.76 -16.29
C GLU A 47 3.71 -5.08 -17.08
N SER A 48 4.85 -4.51 -16.68
CA SER A 48 6.15 -4.77 -17.35
C SER A 48 6.62 -6.22 -17.20
N ARG A 49 6.15 -6.90 -16.16
CA ARG A 49 6.39 -8.34 -15.91
C ARG A 49 5.36 -9.25 -16.59
N GLY A 50 4.43 -8.68 -17.38
CA GLY A 50 3.44 -9.41 -18.14
C GLY A 50 2.11 -9.65 -17.43
N TYR A 51 1.92 -9.15 -16.20
CA TYR A 51 0.65 -9.28 -15.49
C TYR A 51 -0.41 -8.33 -16.05
N LYS A 52 -1.65 -8.81 -16.09
CA LYS A 52 -2.83 -8.02 -16.47
C LYS A 52 -3.34 -7.26 -15.26
N VAL A 53 -3.10 -5.95 -15.21
CA VAL A 53 -3.45 -5.13 -14.04
C VAL A 53 -4.56 -4.15 -14.40
N GLY A 54 -5.65 -4.18 -13.64
CA GLY A 54 -6.73 -3.20 -13.72
C GLY A 54 -6.75 -2.28 -12.50
N ILE A 55 -7.33 -1.08 -12.63
CA ILE A 55 -7.35 -0.06 -11.58
C ILE A 55 -8.79 0.33 -11.26
N ILE A 56 -9.15 0.31 -9.99
CA ILE A 56 -10.38 0.90 -9.44
C ILE A 56 -9.96 2.05 -8.51
N ALA A 57 -9.95 3.25 -9.06
CA ALA A 57 -9.61 4.47 -8.33
C ALA A 57 -10.84 5.07 -7.68
N GLN A 58 -10.77 5.38 -6.38
CA GLN A 58 -11.84 6.00 -5.59
C GLN A 58 -13.21 5.31 -5.78
N PRO A 59 -13.32 3.98 -5.51
CA PRO A 59 -14.61 3.31 -5.58
C PRO A 59 -15.62 3.97 -4.64
N ASP A 60 -16.88 3.98 -5.02
CA ASP A 60 -17.97 4.44 -4.14
C ASP A 60 -18.07 3.49 -2.94
N TRP A 61 -17.38 3.83 -1.86
CA TRP A 61 -17.25 3.01 -0.67
C TRP A 61 -18.57 2.75 0.07
N LYS A 62 -19.66 3.43 -0.32
CA LYS A 62 -21.02 3.19 0.16
C LYS A 62 -21.72 2.08 -0.60
N LYS A 63 -21.13 1.61 -1.72
CA LYS A 63 -21.70 0.59 -2.59
C LYS A 63 -20.68 -0.52 -2.82
N LYS A 64 -20.97 -1.72 -2.33
CA LYS A 64 -20.08 -2.88 -2.49
C LYS A 64 -19.83 -3.25 -3.97
N GLU A 65 -20.78 -2.93 -4.85
CA GLU A 65 -20.67 -3.20 -6.28
C GLU A 65 -19.56 -2.39 -6.96
N SER A 66 -19.16 -1.28 -6.34
CA SER A 66 -18.12 -0.40 -6.90
C SER A 66 -16.74 -1.09 -7.02
N ILE A 67 -16.47 -2.11 -6.18
CA ILE A 67 -15.22 -2.87 -6.25
C ILE A 67 -15.30 -4.08 -7.21
N THR A 68 -16.46 -4.33 -7.82
CA THR A 68 -16.67 -5.48 -8.72
C THR A 68 -16.59 -5.12 -10.20
N ILE A 69 -16.32 -3.85 -10.51
CA ILE A 69 -16.35 -3.29 -11.89
C ILE A 69 -15.48 -4.11 -12.85
N LEU A 70 -14.28 -4.52 -12.42
CA LEU A 70 -13.34 -5.32 -13.23
C LEU A 70 -13.50 -6.82 -13.03
N GLY A 71 -14.34 -7.25 -12.09
CA GLY A 71 -14.50 -8.65 -11.69
C GLY A 71 -13.46 -9.11 -10.67
N GLU A 72 -13.48 -10.40 -10.39
CA GLU A 72 -12.51 -11.04 -9.48
C GLU A 72 -11.17 -11.20 -10.20
N PRO A 73 -10.05 -10.73 -9.62
CA PRO A 73 -8.73 -10.96 -10.18
C PRO A 73 -8.29 -12.42 -9.98
N ARG A 74 -7.43 -12.92 -10.85
CA ARG A 74 -6.89 -14.28 -10.81
C ARG A 74 -5.95 -14.49 -9.61
N LEU A 75 -5.10 -13.52 -9.31
CA LEU A 75 -4.06 -13.61 -8.28
C LEU A 75 -4.40 -12.84 -7.01
N GLY A 76 -4.96 -11.62 -7.11
CA GLY A 76 -5.31 -10.89 -5.90
C GLY A 76 -5.65 -9.43 -6.10
N PHE A 77 -6.15 -8.82 -5.04
CA PHE A 77 -6.37 -7.38 -4.93
C PHE A 77 -5.15 -6.71 -4.30
N LEU A 78 -4.76 -5.56 -4.85
CA LEU A 78 -3.79 -4.65 -4.28
C LEU A 78 -4.54 -3.44 -3.75
N VAL A 79 -4.29 -3.01 -2.51
CA VAL A 79 -5.09 -1.94 -1.89
C VAL A 79 -4.19 -0.92 -1.22
N SER A 80 -4.44 0.36 -1.50
CA SER A 80 -3.83 1.48 -0.77
C SER A 80 -4.80 2.62 -0.54
N ALA A 81 -4.52 3.45 0.47
CA ALA A 81 -5.25 4.69 0.70
C ALA A 81 -4.92 5.79 -0.33
N GLY A 82 -3.86 5.61 -1.12
CA GLY A 82 -3.29 6.61 -2.02
C GLY A 82 -1.92 7.09 -1.56
N ASN A 83 -1.47 8.24 -2.08
CA ASN A 83 -0.18 8.83 -1.74
C ASN A 83 -0.11 9.37 -0.31
N MET A 84 -1.25 9.64 0.29
CA MET A 84 -1.35 10.10 1.68
C MET A 84 -2.18 9.12 2.53
N ASP A 85 -1.91 9.12 3.82
CA ASP A 85 -2.80 8.52 4.81
C ASP A 85 -4.18 9.20 4.75
N SER A 86 -5.25 8.41 4.73
CA SER A 86 -6.62 8.92 4.57
C SER A 86 -7.03 9.90 5.67
N MET A 87 -6.62 9.63 6.92
CA MET A 87 -6.92 10.51 8.05
C MET A 87 -6.16 11.83 7.97
N VAL A 88 -4.87 11.79 7.57
CA VAL A 88 -4.06 13.00 7.34
C VAL A 88 -4.59 13.79 6.16
N ASN A 89 -5.09 13.13 5.12
CA ASN A 89 -5.72 13.81 3.99
C ASN A 89 -7.03 14.51 4.38
N HIS A 90 -7.84 13.89 5.24
CA HIS A 90 -9.16 14.41 5.59
C HIS A 90 -9.13 15.46 6.71
N TYR A 91 -8.18 15.36 7.63
CA TYR A 91 -8.20 16.16 8.85
C TYR A 91 -6.91 16.96 9.03
N THR A 92 -7.05 18.11 9.67
CA THR A 92 -5.92 18.86 10.22
C THR A 92 -5.48 18.25 11.56
N VAL A 93 -4.32 18.68 12.09
CA VAL A 93 -3.85 18.28 13.42
C VAL A 93 -4.88 18.56 14.52
N ASN A 94 -5.67 19.62 14.38
CA ASN A 94 -6.75 19.96 15.33
C ASN A 94 -8.06 19.19 15.03
N LYS A 95 -7.99 18.06 14.34
CA LYS A 95 -9.14 17.19 13.99
C LYS A 95 -10.26 17.90 13.20
N LYS A 96 -9.96 19.02 12.53
CA LYS A 96 -10.93 19.72 11.66
C LYS A 96 -10.84 19.17 10.25
N HIS A 97 -11.99 18.95 9.62
CA HIS A 97 -12.06 18.55 8.21
C HIS A 97 -11.35 19.55 7.30
N ARG A 98 -10.54 19.03 6.38
CA ARG A 98 -9.99 19.82 5.27
C ARG A 98 -11.09 20.09 4.24
N LYS A 99 -10.93 21.19 3.51
CA LYS A 99 -11.93 21.61 2.50
C LYS A 99 -11.65 21.03 1.13
N ASN A 100 -10.39 20.70 0.83
CA ASN A 100 -9.94 20.24 -0.48
C ASN A 100 -9.12 18.96 -0.34
N ASP A 101 -9.26 18.08 -1.34
CA ASP A 101 -8.42 16.90 -1.53
C ASP A 101 -7.71 17.02 -2.89
N ALA A 102 -6.41 17.33 -2.88
CA ALA A 102 -5.62 17.50 -4.09
C ALA A 102 -5.55 16.24 -4.98
N TYR A 103 -5.79 15.06 -4.40
CA TYR A 103 -5.74 13.77 -5.08
C TYR A 103 -7.10 13.30 -5.62
N SER A 104 -8.13 14.14 -5.53
CA SER A 104 -9.47 13.86 -6.02
C SER A 104 -9.84 14.77 -7.20
N PRO A 105 -10.76 14.35 -8.08
CA PRO A 105 -11.20 15.15 -9.22
C PRO A 105 -11.70 16.53 -8.80
N GLY A 106 -11.14 17.59 -9.41
CA GLY A 106 -11.47 18.98 -9.09
C GLY A 106 -11.18 19.40 -7.65
N GLY A 107 -10.35 18.64 -6.92
CA GLY A 107 -10.04 18.90 -5.51
C GLY A 107 -11.20 18.57 -4.54
N LYS A 108 -12.18 17.78 -4.96
CA LYS A 108 -13.39 17.50 -4.20
C LYS A 108 -13.14 16.57 -3.02
N MET A 109 -13.50 17.00 -1.80
CA MET A 109 -13.46 16.16 -0.61
C MET A 109 -14.56 15.08 -0.59
N GLY A 110 -14.29 14.00 0.19
CA GLY A 110 -15.27 12.93 0.46
C GLY A 110 -15.34 11.84 -0.61
N MET A 111 -14.39 11.80 -1.55
CA MET A 111 -14.31 10.73 -2.54
C MET A 111 -13.71 9.45 -1.97
N ARG A 112 -12.91 9.52 -0.93
CA ARG A 112 -12.39 8.36 -0.18
C ARG A 112 -13.02 8.31 1.22
N PRO A 113 -13.09 7.13 1.88
CA PRO A 113 -13.51 7.01 3.27
C PRO A 113 -12.37 7.34 4.24
N ASP A 114 -12.72 7.58 5.49
CA ASP A 114 -11.77 7.50 6.61
C ASP A 114 -11.25 6.06 6.72
N TYR A 115 -9.97 5.89 7.11
CA TYR A 115 -9.32 4.57 7.16
C TYR A 115 -9.50 3.78 5.86
N ALA A 116 -9.22 4.42 4.73
CA ALA A 116 -9.57 3.95 3.40
C ALA A 116 -9.13 2.51 3.13
N THR A 117 -7.92 2.13 3.51
CA THR A 117 -7.40 0.78 3.32
C THR A 117 -8.28 -0.27 4.01
N ILE A 118 -8.70 -0.02 5.26
CA ILE A 118 -9.58 -0.93 6.02
C ILE A 118 -10.94 -1.05 5.35
N VAL A 119 -11.53 0.08 4.97
CA VAL A 119 -12.86 0.11 4.34
C VAL A 119 -12.86 -0.64 3.02
N TYR A 120 -11.86 -0.42 2.16
CA TYR A 120 -11.76 -1.11 0.88
C TYR A 120 -11.55 -2.62 1.03
N CYS A 121 -10.69 -3.04 1.94
CA CYS A 121 -10.51 -4.46 2.24
C CYS A 121 -11.80 -5.12 2.73
N ASN A 122 -12.55 -4.45 3.60
CA ASN A 122 -13.84 -4.95 4.08
C ASN A 122 -14.87 -5.10 2.95
N LEU A 123 -14.92 -4.14 2.01
CA LEU A 123 -15.77 -4.25 0.82
C LEU A 123 -15.37 -5.45 -0.06
N ILE A 124 -14.07 -5.67 -0.27
CA ILE A 124 -13.56 -6.83 -1.00
C ILE A 124 -14.00 -8.11 -0.30
N ARG A 125 -13.78 -8.25 1.01
CA ARG A 125 -14.14 -9.46 1.78
C ARG A 125 -15.62 -9.76 1.80
N GLN A 126 -16.49 -8.76 1.71
CA GLN A 126 -17.93 -8.95 1.58
C GLN A 126 -18.33 -9.66 0.28
N THR A 127 -17.54 -9.46 -0.79
CA THR A 127 -17.82 -10.02 -2.12
C THR A 127 -16.93 -11.22 -2.43
N TYR A 128 -15.61 -11.07 -2.25
CA TYR A 128 -14.57 -12.03 -2.59
C TYR A 128 -13.88 -12.54 -1.32
N LYS A 129 -14.45 -13.58 -0.73
CA LYS A 129 -14.05 -14.04 0.61
C LYS A 129 -12.65 -14.65 0.69
N LYS A 130 -12.17 -15.26 -0.42
CA LYS A 130 -10.93 -16.05 -0.45
C LYS A 130 -9.82 -15.45 -1.30
N THR A 131 -10.15 -14.48 -2.16
CA THR A 131 -9.16 -13.85 -3.04
C THR A 131 -8.11 -13.12 -2.22
N PRO A 132 -6.82 -13.32 -2.50
CA PRO A 132 -5.75 -12.65 -1.76
C PRO A 132 -5.91 -11.12 -1.76
N ILE A 133 -5.64 -10.50 -0.62
CA ILE A 133 -5.60 -9.03 -0.47
C ILE A 133 -4.23 -8.64 0.06
N ILE A 134 -3.48 -7.93 -0.76
CA ILE A 134 -2.19 -7.35 -0.42
C ILE A 134 -2.39 -5.84 -0.22
N ILE A 135 -2.06 -5.33 0.94
CA ILE A 135 -2.15 -3.90 1.23
C ILE A 135 -0.78 -3.25 1.24
N GLY A 136 -0.70 -1.99 0.88
CA GLY A 136 0.55 -1.25 0.85
C GLY A 136 0.33 0.27 0.92
N GLY A 137 1.38 1.01 0.61
CA GLY A 137 1.41 2.47 0.69
C GLY A 137 1.60 2.97 2.13
N ILE A 138 1.57 4.30 2.29
CA ILE A 138 1.93 4.97 3.55
C ILE A 138 1.00 4.59 4.71
N GLU A 139 -0.31 4.50 4.46
CA GLU A 139 -1.29 4.17 5.51
C GLU A 139 -1.05 2.78 6.08
N ALA A 140 -0.82 1.78 5.23
CA ALA A 140 -0.51 0.42 5.66
C ALA A 140 0.86 0.33 6.33
N SER A 141 1.87 1.00 5.78
CA SER A 141 3.24 0.99 6.32
C SER A 141 3.32 1.60 7.71
N LEU A 142 2.62 2.70 7.97
CA LEU A 142 2.61 3.36 9.28
C LEU A 142 1.84 2.56 10.34
N ARG A 143 0.87 1.76 9.92
CA ARG A 143 -0.01 0.97 10.81
C ARG A 143 0.28 -0.54 10.76
N ARG A 144 1.47 -0.94 10.29
CA ARG A 144 1.83 -2.35 10.09
C ARG A 144 1.94 -3.17 11.38
N MET A 145 2.29 -2.51 12.49
CA MET A 145 2.27 -3.06 13.85
C MET A 145 1.17 -2.39 14.66
N SER A 146 0.93 -2.84 15.88
CA SER A 146 0.02 -2.18 16.79
C SER A 146 0.49 -0.74 17.06
N HIS A 147 -0.45 0.19 17.04
CA HIS A 147 -0.13 1.62 17.03
C HIS A 147 -1.16 2.44 17.81
N TYR A 148 -0.73 3.63 18.23
CA TYR A 148 -1.64 4.63 18.77
C TYR A 148 -2.33 5.39 17.63
N ASP A 149 -3.66 5.33 17.63
CA ASP A 149 -4.46 6.09 16.68
C ASP A 149 -4.87 7.44 17.27
N TYR A 150 -4.23 8.49 16.78
CA TYR A 150 -4.44 9.86 17.24
C TYR A 150 -5.90 10.31 17.11
N TRP A 151 -6.60 9.85 16.08
CA TRP A 151 -7.95 10.32 15.75
C TRP A 151 -8.98 9.79 16.74
N SER A 152 -8.91 8.51 17.09
CA SER A 152 -9.79 7.87 18.05
C SER A 152 -9.26 7.89 19.49
N ASP A 153 -8.03 8.37 19.73
CA ASP A 153 -7.33 8.37 21.02
C ASP A 153 -7.27 6.97 21.66
N LYS A 154 -6.91 5.97 20.86
CA LYS A 154 -6.89 4.55 21.28
C LYS A 154 -5.72 3.81 20.67
N MET A 155 -5.27 2.78 21.38
CA MET A 155 -4.43 1.75 20.79
C MET A 155 -5.24 0.93 19.79
N LYS A 156 -4.64 0.63 18.64
CA LYS A 156 -5.20 -0.20 17.56
C LYS A 156 -4.26 -1.36 17.29
N HIS A 157 -4.82 -2.45 16.82
CA HIS A 157 -4.03 -3.55 16.28
C HIS A 157 -3.32 -3.14 14.98
N SER A 158 -2.41 -4.00 14.50
CA SER A 158 -1.91 -3.91 13.14
C SER A 158 -3.07 -3.77 12.15
N ILE A 159 -2.91 -2.89 11.16
CA ILE A 159 -3.90 -2.74 10.07
C ILE A 159 -4.15 -4.06 9.33
N LEU A 160 -3.18 -4.99 9.35
CA LEU A 160 -3.34 -6.33 8.79
C LEU A 160 -4.44 -7.12 9.49
N ILE A 161 -4.62 -6.91 10.78
CA ILE A 161 -5.70 -7.53 11.57
C ILE A 161 -7.01 -6.80 11.32
N ASP A 162 -7.00 -5.46 11.45
CA ASP A 162 -8.22 -4.65 11.38
C ASP A 162 -8.85 -4.63 9.97
N SER A 163 -8.04 -4.75 8.92
CA SER A 163 -8.52 -4.79 7.53
C SER A 163 -8.93 -6.18 7.05
N GLY A 164 -8.46 -7.25 7.71
CA GLY A 164 -8.63 -8.61 7.20
C GLY A 164 -7.84 -8.92 5.92
N ALA A 165 -6.85 -8.10 5.57
CA ALA A 165 -5.91 -8.38 4.48
C ALA A 165 -4.99 -9.57 4.82
N ASP A 166 -4.29 -10.10 3.82
CA ASP A 166 -3.43 -11.27 3.98
C ASP A 166 -1.97 -10.90 4.20
N ILE A 167 -1.45 -9.93 3.44
CA ILE A 167 -0.07 -9.46 3.49
C ILE A 167 -0.04 -7.93 3.43
N ILE A 168 0.90 -7.31 4.15
CA ILE A 168 1.32 -5.92 3.93
C ILE A 168 2.64 -5.95 3.15
N SER A 169 2.71 -5.21 2.05
CA SER A 169 3.97 -4.77 1.44
C SER A 169 4.26 -3.37 1.97
N TYR A 170 5.26 -3.22 2.86
CA TYR A 170 5.57 -1.95 3.51
C TYR A 170 6.83 -1.30 2.96
N GLY A 171 6.92 0.01 3.10
CA GLY A 171 8.04 0.80 2.59
C GLY A 171 8.03 0.86 1.06
N MET A 172 9.18 0.61 0.45
CA MET A 172 9.32 0.53 -1.00
C MET A 172 8.90 -0.86 -1.47
N GLY A 173 7.80 -0.92 -2.21
CA GLY A 173 7.14 -2.17 -2.57
C GLY A 173 7.61 -2.83 -3.87
N GLU A 174 8.59 -2.26 -4.58
CA GLU A 174 8.97 -2.70 -5.93
C GLU A 174 9.45 -4.14 -5.96
N HIS A 175 10.36 -4.52 -5.07
CA HIS A 175 10.84 -5.91 -4.97
C HIS A 175 9.74 -6.82 -4.43
N SER A 176 9.17 -6.47 -3.27
CA SER A 176 8.21 -7.33 -2.58
C SER A 176 6.97 -7.65 -3.41
N ILE A 177 6.46 -6.69 -4.21
CA ILE A 177 5.26 -6.93 -5.01
C ILE A 177 5.52 -7.89 -6.18
N VAL A 178 6.72 -7.84 -6.76
CA VAL A 178 7.11 -8.78 -7.82
C VAL A 178 7.25 -10.18 -7.25
N GLU A 179 7.96 -10.34 -6.14
CA GLU A 179 8.14 -11.63 -5.47
C GLU A 179 6.80 -12.22 -5.00
N ILE A 180 5.89 -11.40 -4.45
CA ILE A 180 4.52 -11.83 -4.11
C ILE A 180 3.76 -12.30 -5.35
N ALA A 181 3.85 -11.55 -6.46
CA ALA A 181 3.18 -11.90 -7.69
C ALA A 181 3.68 -13.22 -8.27
N GLU A 182 4.99 -13.43 -8.28
CA GLU A 182 5.63 -14.68 -8.72
C GLU A 182 5.25 -15.86 -7.82
N ALA A 183 5.19 -15.67 -6.50
CA ALA A 183 4.76 -16.71 -5.56
C ALA A 183 3.30 -17.12 -5.79
N LEU A 184 2.40 -16.15 -5.96
CA LEU A 184 0.98 -16.41 -6.26
C LEU A 184 0.80 -17.05 -7.64
N GLU A 185 1.57 -16.64 -8.65
CA GLU A 185 1.58 -17.25 -9.98
C GLU A 185 2.01 -18.71 -9.94
N ALA A 186 3.01 -19.02 -9.09
CA ALA A 186 3.47 -20.38 -8.85
C ALA A 186 2.45 -21.24 -8.05
N GLY A 187 1.34 -20.66 -7.62
CA GLY A 187 0.28 -21.35 -6.87
C GLY A 187 0.54 -21.50 -5.38
N ILE A 188 1.49 -20.73 -4.83
CA ILE A 188 1.70 -20.70 -3.37
C ILE A 188 0.51 -20.00 -2.71
N ASP A 189 -0.07 -20.62 -1.69
CA ASP A 189 -1.15 -20.00 -0.92
C ASP A 189 -0.61 -18.73 -0.23
N VAL A 190 -1.38 -17.66 -0.28
CA VAL A 190 -0.98 -16.36 0.26
C VAL A 190 -0.55 -16.41 1.73
N LYS A 191 -1.12 -17.33 2.53
CA LYS A 191 -0.76 -17.55 3.94
C LYS A 191 0.63 -18.18 4.13
N ASP A 192 1.17 -18.84 3.09
CA ASP A 192 2.45 -19.52 3.11
C ASP A 192 3.57 -18.63 2.53
N ILE A 193 3.22 -17.43 2.02
CA ILE A 193 4.17 -16.40 1.59
C ILE A 193 4.68 -15.63 2.82
N THR A 194 5.64 -16.22 3.54
CA THR A 194 6.14 -15.72 4.83
C THR A 194 7.58 -15.23 4.78
N TYR A 195 8.28 -15.39 3.65
CA TYR A 195 9.71 -15.26 3.49
C TYR A 195 10.16 -14.00 2.74
N ILE A 196 9.23 -13.21 2.21
CA ILE A 196 9.55 -12.05 1.35
C ILE A 196 9.92 -10.85 2.23
N ARG A 197 11.06 -10.23 1.96
CA ARG A 197 11.47 -8.98 2.62
C ARG A 197 10.52 -7.83 2.29
N GLY A 198 10.39 -6.87 3.23
CA GLY A 198 9.46 -5.75 3.06
C GLY A 198 7.99 -6.14 3.23
N THR A 199 7.71 -7.28 3.87
CA THR A 199 6.35 -7.75 4.11
C THR A 199 6.02 -7.91 5.58
N VAL A 200 4.71 -7.88 5.89
CA VAL A 200 4.16 -8.25 7.19
C VAL A 200 3.02 -9.26 6.97
N TYR A 201 3.00 -10.31 7.75
CA TYR A 201 2.03 -11.38 7.65
C TYR A 201 1.51 -11.86 9.01
N LYS A 202 0.45 -12.66 9.01
CA LYS A 202 -0.14 -13.26 10.23
C LYS A 202 0.37 -14.68 10.40
N ALA A 203 0.74 -15.05 11.62
CA ALA A 203 1.17 -16.41 11.95
C ALA A 203 0.38 -16.95 13.15
N LYS A 204 0.15 -18.27 13.18
CA LYS A 204 -0.46 -18.98 14.30
C LYS A 204 0.58 -19.53 15.28
N SER A 205 1.78 -19.81 14.80
CA SER A 205 2.97 -20.19 15.57
C SER A 205 4.19 -19.54 14.94
N LEU A 206 5.33 -19.59 15.62
CA LEU A 206 6.61 -19.07 15.17
C LEU A 206 7.57 -20.19 14.71
N ASP A 207 7.12 -21.42 14.67
CA ASP A 207 7.96 -22.61 14.38
C ASP A 207 8.58 -22.61 12.98
N HIS A 208 8.03 -21.80 12.07
CA HIS A 208 8.54 -21.64 10.70
C HIS A 208 9.60 -20.53 10.56
N ILE A 209 9.88 -19.79 11.63
CA ILE A 209 10.90 -18.73 11.64
C ILE A 209 12.21 -19.36 12.16
N TYR A 210 13.16 -19.55 11.26
CA TYR A 210 14.45 -20.13 11.58
C TYR A 210 15.53 -19.06 11.85
N ASP A 211 15.29 -17.83 11.39
CA ASP A 211 16.20 -16.70 11.63
C ASP A 211 15.98 -16.09 13.02
N ASP A 212 17.00 -15.37 13.49
CA ASP A 212 16.91 -14.61 14.74
C ASP A 212 15.85 -13.49 14.61
N TYR A 213 14.98 -13.39 15.59
CA TYR A 213 13.91 -12.38 15.63
C TYR A 213 13.87 -11.63 16.96
N ILE A 214 13.21 -10.49 16.96
CA ILE A 214 12.98 -9.68 18.15
C ILE A 214 11.50 -9.76 18.50
N GLU A 215 11.18 -10.18 19.72
CA GLU A 215 9.83 -10.07 20.25
C GLU A 215 9.57 -8.64 20.73
N LEU A 216 8.51 -8.03 20.20
CA LEU A 216 7.98 -6.76 20.65
C LEU A 216 7.03 -7.01 21.85
N PRO A 217 6.84 -6.02 22.73
CA PRO A 217 5.74 -6.06 23.68
C PRO A 217 4.43 -6.41 22.97
N SER A 218 3.63 -7.27 23.58
CA SER A 218 2.34 -7.70 23.03
C SER A 218 1.34 -6.55 22.95
N TYR A 219 0.28 -6.73 22.16
CA TYR A 219 -0.80 -5.72 22.08
C TYR A 219 -1.37 -5.36 23.45
N ASP A 220 -1.63 -6.34 24.32
CA ASP A 220 -2.20 -6.11 25.65
C ASP A 220 -1.25 -5.31 26.53
N GLU A 221 0.06 -5.56 26.48
CA GLU A 221 1.08 -4.82 27.21
C GLU A 221 1.16 -3.36 26.73
N ILE A 222 1.20 -3.12 25.42
CA ILE A 222 1.27 -1.75 24.89
C ILE A 222 -0.03 -0.96 25.10
N ALA A 223 -1.16 -1.63 25.15
CA ALA A 223 -2.45 -1.01 25.45
C ALA A 223 -2.57 -0.60 26.93
N ALA A 224 -1.93 -1.35 27.82
CA ALA A 224 -1.95 -1.11 29.24
C ALA A 224 -0.88 -0.11 29.73
N ASP A 225 0.30 -0.07 29.08
CA ASP A 225 1.45 0.73 29.52
C ASP A 225 2.08 1.52 28.36
N LYS A 226 2.06 2.86 28.48
CA LYS A 226 2.68 3.78 27.50
C LYS A 226 4.20 3.57 27.38
N LYS A 227 4.88 3.09 28.42
CA LYS A 227 6.33 2.78 28.35
C LYS A 227 6.57 1.57 27.45
N LYS A 228 5.70 0.56 27.53
CA LYS A 228 5.75 -0.61 26.65
C LYS A 228 5.47 -0.21 25.19
N TYR A 229 4.57 0.71 24.95
CA TYR A 229 4.38 1.28 23.62
C TYR A 229 5.63 2.01 23.12
N ALA A 230 6.26 2.84 23.97
CA ALA A 230 7.50 3.53 23.60
C ALA A 230 8.66 2.56 23.33
N GLU A 231 8.77 1.47 24.10
CA GLU A 231 9.73 0.37 23.88
C GLU A 231 9.51 -0.30 22.51
N SER A 232 8.26 -0.67 22.21
CA SER A 232 7.90 -1.25 20.90
C SER A 232 8.23 -0.30 19.75
N PHE A 233 7.88 0.97 19.87
CA PHE A 233 8.17 1.99 18.85
C PHE A 233 9.69 2.16 18.65
N TYR A 234 10.45 2.28 19.73
CA TYR A 234 11.90 2.43 19.66
C TYR A 234 12.55 1.22 18.98
N THR A 235 12.14 0.01 19.34
CA THR A 235 12.64 -1.22 18.71
C THR A 235 12.34 -1.24 17.21
N GLN A 236 11.14 -0.87 16.80
CA GLN A 236 10.79 -0.74 15.39
C GLN A 236 11.65 0.32 14.69
N TYR A 237 11.89 1.47 15.34
CA TYR A 237 12.64 2.59 14.80
C TYR A 237 14.11 2.23 14.52
N ILE A 238 14.78 1.58 15.48
CA ILE A 238 16.19 1.18 15.30
C ILE A 238 16.36 -0.02 14.36
N ASN A 239 15.27 -0.73 14.00
CA ASN A 239 15.27 -1.91 13.15
C ASN A 239 14.75 -1.60 11.73
N THR A 240 15.17 -0.47 11.16
CA THR A 240 14.72 0.01 9.85
C THR A 240 15.75 -0.10 8.74
N ASP A 241 17.01 -0.41 9.08
CA ASP A 241 18.07 -0.58 8.09
C ASP A 241 17.94 -1.94 7.40
N ALA A 242 17.86 -1.94 6.06
CA ALA A 242 17.69 -3.16 5.29
C ALA A 242 18.82 -4.17 5.44
N PHE A 243 20.04 -3.75 5.80
CA PHE A 243 21.19 -4.63 5.91
C PHE A 243 21.30 -5.33 7.27
N SER A 244 20.84 -4.66 8.33
CA SER A 244 21.01 -5.14 9.71
C SER A 244 19.71 -5.45 10.44
N ALA A 245 18.56 -5.10 9.86
CA ALA A 245 17.27 -5.36 10.46
C ALA A 245 16.98 -6.84 10.63
N ARG A 246 16.36 -7.19 11.76
CA ARG A 246 15.87 -8.53 12.07
C ARG A 246 14.36 -8.61 11.90
N ILE A 247 13.82 -9.81 11.91
CA ILE A 247 12.39 -10.07 11.97
C ILE A 247 11.84 -9.51 13.28
N LEU A 248 10.71 -8.84 13.23
CA LEU A 248 9.98 -8.37 14.41
C LEU A 248 8.71 -9.17 14.57
N VAL A 249 8.42 -9.59 15.80
CA VAL A 249 7.24 -10.39 16.12
C VAL A 249 6.44 -9.72 17.21
N GLU A 250 5.15 -9.50 16.96
CA GLU A 250 4.20 -8.96 17.94
C GLU A 250 3.11 -9.99 18.21
N LYS A 251 2.93 -10.37 19.47
CA LYS A 251 1.81 -11.21 19.90
C LYS A 251 0.54 -10.36 20.02
N VAL A 252 -0.46 -10.69 19.21
CA VAL A 252 -1.76 -9.98 19.22
C VAL A 252 -2.72 -10.60 20.21
N LYS A 253 -2.78 -11.93 20.24
CA LYS A 253 -3.55 -12.74 21.19
C LYS A 253 -3.02 -14.18 21.21
N GLU A 254 -3.62 -15.03 22.01
CA GLU A 254 -3.24 -16.44 22.01
C GLU A 254 -3.29 -17.04 20.61
N LYS A 255 -2.20 -17.68 20.18
CA LYS A 255 -2.02 -18.28 18.83
C LYS A 255 -2.27 -17.33 17.67
N MET A 256 -1.96 -16.05 17.86
CA MET A 256 -1.98 -15.07 16.77
C MET A 256 -0.85 -14.08 16.92
N TYR A 257 0.01 -14.04 15.91
CA TYR A 257 1.16 -13.16 15.81
C TYR A 257 1.09 -12.34 14.53
N VAL A 258 1.61 -11.12 14.60
CA VAL A 258 1.97 -10.31 13.44
C VAL A 258 3.49 -10.37 13.32
N VAL A 259 3.97 -10.81 12.18
CA VAL A 259 5.40 -10.97 11.88
C VAL A 259 5.78 -9.99 10.79
N GLN A 260 6.77 -9.15 11.07
CA GLN A 260 7.37 -8.23 10.11
C GLN A 260 8.72 -8.78 9.65
N ASN A 261 8.84 -9.09 8.39
CA ASN A 261 10.14 -9.39 7.77
C ASN A 261 11.03 -8.14 7.72
N PRO A 262 12.35 -8.30 7.61
CA PRO A 262 13.24 -7.15 7.40
C PRO A 262 12.81 -6.30 6.20
N PRO A 263 13.14 -4.99 6.17
CA PRO A 263 12.84 -4.14 5.03
C PRO A 263 13.39 -4.71 3.72
N ALA A 264 12.73 -4.43 2.60
CA ALA A 264 13.25 -4.73 1.28
C ALA A 264 14.62 -4.06 1.08
N MET A 265 15.49 -4.70 0.32
CA MET A 265 16.78 -4.08 -0.05
C MET A 265 16.53 -2.85 -0.92
N PRO A 266 17.33 -1.78 -0.78
CA PRO A 266 17.25 -0.63 -1.66
C PRO A 266 17.41 -1.04 -3.12
N LEU A 267 16.69 -0.36 -4.01
CA LEU A 267 16.88 -0.54 -5.45
C LEU A 267 18.29 -0.12 -5.85
N THR A 268 18.91 -0.89 -6.71
CA THR A 268 20.14 -0.48 -7.40
C THR A 268 19.84 0.68 -8.35
N GLN A 269 20.86 1.40 -8.80
CA GLN A 269 20.68 2.49 -9.78
C GLN A 269 19.98 1.98 -11.06
N MET A 270 20.36 0.80 -11.55
CA MET A 270 19.78 0.21 -12.75
C MET A 270 18.29 -0.12 -12.55
N GLU A 271 17.92 -0.73 -11.44
CA GLU A 271 16.50 -1.02 -11.11
C GLU A 271 15.68 0.27 -10.96
N MET A 272 16.27 1.31 -10.36
CA MET A 272 15.65 2.61 -10.26
C MET A 272 15.40 3.23 -11.64
N ASP A 273 16.40 3.20 -12.50
CA ASP A 273 16.30 3.70 -13.88
C ASP A 273 15.24 2.91 -14.67
N ASP A 274 15.17 1.60 -14.50
CA ASP A 274 14.16 0.74 -15.10
C ASP A 274 12.74 1.14 -14.64
N VAL A 275 12.53 1.34 -13.33
CA VAL A 275 11.24 1.78 -12.77
C VAL A 275 10.83 3.14 -13.34
N TYR A 276 11.74 4.11 -13.39
CA TYR A 276 11.43 5.45 -13.91
C TYR A 276 11.29 5.51 -15.44
N SER A 277 11.81 4.51 -16.17
CA SER A 277 11.67 4.39 -17.62
C SER A 277 10.37 3.71 -18.06
N LEU A 278 9.58 3.16 -17.13
CA LEU A 278 8.29 2.54 -17.44
C LEU A 278 7.37 3.50 -18.21
N PRO A 279 6.46 2.99 -19.05
CA PRO A 279 5.68 3.79 -20.00
C PRO A 279 4.54 4.57 -19.33
N TYR A 280 4.86 5.37 -18.32
CA TYR A 280 3.89 6.26 -17.69
C TYR A 280 3.30 7.25 -18.70
N MET A 281 1.99 7.48 -18.59
CA MET A 281 1.30 8.52 -19.37
C MET A 281 1.70 9.94 -18.92
N ARG A 282 2.19 10.07 -17.69
CA ARG A 282 2.54 11.33 -17.02
C ARG A 282 1.37 12.32 -16.97
N ASP A 283 0.17 11.76 -16.87
CA ASP A 283 -1.08 12.52 -16.79
C ASP A 283 -2.13 11.74 -15.96
N TYR A 284 -3.22 12.42 -15.62
CA TYR A 284 -4.39 11.76 -15.05
C TYR A 284 -5.23 11.09 -16.14
N HIS A 285 -5.99 10.07 -15.76
CA HIS A 285 -6.87 9.38 -16.70
C HIS A 285 -7.90 10.35 -17.31
N PRO A 286 -8.16 10.31 -18.64
CA PRO A 286 -9.02 11.27 -19.36
C PRO A 286 -10.44 11.42 -18.81
N VAL A 287 -10.95 10.42 -18.09
CA VAL A 287 -12.29 10.45 -17.45
C VAL A 287 -12.44 11.66 -16.50
N TYR A 288 -11.35 12.15 -15.91
CA TYR A 288 -11.36 13.28 -14.97
C TYR A 288 -11.31 14.65 -15.62
N LYS A 289 -11.09 14.74 -16.94
CA LYS A 289 -10.95 16.02 -17.65
C LYS A 289 -12.16 16.93 -17.44
N LYS A 290 -13.38 16.39 -17.56
CA LYS A 290 -14.63 17.14 -17.37
C LYS A 290 -14.94 17.41 -15.90
N MET A 291 -14.21 16.78 -14.96
CA MET A 291 -14.39 16.94 -13.51
C MET A 291 -13.41 17.96 -12.90
N GLY A 292 -12.65 18.69 -13.73
CA GLY A 292 -11.67 19.68 -13.28
C GLY A 292 -10.24 19.13 -13.13
N GLY A 293 -9.98 17.92 -13.63
CA GLY A 293 -8.65 17.28 -13.53
C GLY A 293 -8.28 16.90 -12.09
N ILE A 294 -6.99 16.61 -11.87
CA ILE A 294 -6.45 16.22 -10.55
C ILE A 294 -5.41 17.27 -10.13
N PRO A 295 -5.70 18.10 -9.10
CA PRO A 295 -4.83 19.21 -8.70
C PRO A 295 -3.38 18.78 -8.37
N ALA A 296 -3.19 17.66 -7.69
CA ALA A 296 -1.86 17.16 -7.32
C ALA A 296 -0.93 16.95 -8.52
N LEU A 297 -1.47 16.67 -9.71
CA LEU A 297 -0.64 16.51 -10.91
C LEU A 297 0.02 17.82 -11.32
N SER A 298 -0.63 18.98 -11.14
CA SER A 298 -0.09 20.27 -11.56
C SER A 298 1.24 20.62 -10.88
N GLU A 299 1.44 20.11 -9.65
CA GLU A 299 2.65 20.34 -8.86
C GLU A 299 3.84 19.49 -9.33
N ILE A 300 3.57 18.32 -9.93
CA ILE A 300 4.61 17.35 -10.30
C ILE A 300 4.80 17.18 -11.81
N LYS A 301 3.89 17.67 -12.63
CA LYS A 301 3.86 17.40 -14.10
C LYS A 301 5.17 17.73 -14.80
N PHE A 302 5.89 18.74 -14.34
CA PHE A 302 7.17 19.21 -14.88
C PHE A 302 8.32 19.09 -13.88
N SER A 303 8.12 18.38 -12.76
CA SER A 303 9.17 18.16 -11.76
C SER A 303 10.05 16.99 -12.16
N LEU A 304 11.33 17.08 -11.80
CA LEU A 304 12.26 15.96 -11.84
C LEU A 304 12.24 15.28 -10.47
N THR A 305 11.86 14.01 -10.44
CA THR A 305 11.99 13.21 -9.23
C THR A 305 13.44 12.72 -9.15
N THR A 306 14.17 13.13 -8.13
CA THR A 306 15.55 12.70 -7.89
C THR A 306 15.59 11.72 -6.72
N VAL A 307 16.56 10.81 -6.75
CA VAL A 307 16.78 9.81 -5.68
C VAL A 307 16.99 10.50 -4.32
N SER A 308 17.75 11.59 -4.29
CA SER A 308 17.99 12.36 -3.09
C SER A 308 16.71 12.89 -2.45
N TYR A 309 15.72 13.26 -3.24
CA TYR A 309 14.45 13.74 -2.72
C TYR A 309 13.59 12.62 -2.13
N THR A 310 13.60 11.44 -2.73
CA THR A 310 12.77 10.31 -2.29
C THR A 310 13.41 9.47 -1.18
N HIS A 311 14.73 9.33 -1.19
CA HIS A 311 15.43 8.42 -0.30
C HIS A 311 16.40 9.09 0.69
N LEU A 312 16.95 10.27 0.38
CA LEU A 312 17.99 10.91 1.17
C LEU A 312 17.56 12.20 1.87
N ARG A 313 16.32 12.61 1.72
CA ARG A 313 15.82 13.88 2.27
C ARG A 313 16.12 14.08 3.76
N ALA A 314 16.12 13.02 4.53
CA ALA A 314 16.42 13.09 5.97
C ALA A 314 17.90 13.43 6.27
N HIS A 315 18.80 13.20 5.31
CA HIS A 315 20.23 13.40 5.47
C HIS A 315 20.76 14.68 4.79
N GLU A 316 20.13 15.15 3.73
CA GLU A 316 20.60 16.32 2.97
C GLU A 316 20.38 17.66 3.66
N THR A 317 19.36 17.77 4.50
CA THR A 317 19.10 19.01 5.26
C THR A 317 20.19 19.38 6.24
N LYS A 318 21.10 18.45 6.58
CA LYS A 318 22.27 18.70 7.43
C LYS A 318 23.56 18.94 6.66
N ALA A 319 23.64 18.54 5.40
CA ALA A 319 24.86 18.69 4.60
C ALA A 319 24.95 20.03 3.89
N ASN A 320 23.86 20.77 3.80
CA ASN A 320 23.75 22.05 3.10
C ASN A 320 23.53 23.25 4.03
N LEU A 321 23.70 23.03 5.34
CA LEU A 321 23.76 24.08 6.36
C LEU A 321 25.18 24.16 6.93
#